data_600592e9dffc26949f280f20e8459109
#
_entry.id   600592e9dffc26949f280f20e8459109
#
_cell.length_a   1.000
_cell.length_b   1.000
_cell.length_c   1.000
_cell.angle_alpha   90.00
_cell.angle_beta   90.00
_cell.angle_gamma   90.00
#
_symmetry.space_group_name_H-M   'P 1'
#
loop_
_entity.id
_entity.type
_entity.pdbx_description
1 polymer ?
#
loop_
_entity_poly.entity_id
_entity_poly.type
_entity_poly.pdbx_seq_one_letter_code
_entity_poly.pdbx_strand_id
1 'polypeptide(L)'
;VLEDIKPSNRKYPYVDFKPNREVGNEILQVEGLSKTLDGVTLLKDVSFRVNKDDKIAIIGDNDLAITTLFKIINGEMEADAGEYKWGITITPSYFPQDNSQFFEKNDLTLVEWLRQYSGQTLEEQSESYLRGFLGRMLFSGEEALKKANVLSGGEKVRCMLSRMMLKNANVLMLDQPTNHLDLESITAVNNGLKDYKSVILFSSHDHQFVQTIANRIID
;
A
#
# COMPACT_ATOMS: atom_id res chain seq x y z
N VAL A 1 -25.63 27.44 2.49
CA VAL A 1 -25.44 27.40 1.04
C VAL A 1 -24.40 26.32 0.80
N LEU A 2 -24.88 25.15 0.36
CA LEU A 2 -23.98 24.09 -0.12
C LEU A 2 -23.39 24.61 -1.43
N GLU A 3 -22.11 24.93 -1.43
CA GLU A 3 -21.41 25.17 -2.68
C GLU A 3 -21.46 23.87 -3.48
N ASP A 4 -22.04 23.94 -4.67
CA ASP A 4 -22.02 22.87 -5.64
C ASP A 4 -20.53 22.52 -5.91
N ILE A 5 -20.08 21.42 -5.33
CA ILE A 5 -18.75 20.87 -5.62
C ILE A 5 -18.80 20.46 -7.09
N LYS A 6 -18.13 21.23 -7.94
CA LYS A 6 -18.03 20.91 -9.36
C LYS A 6 -17.43 19.51 -9.51
N PRO A 7 -18.03 18.64 -10.33
CA PRO A 7 -17.44 17.32 -10.58
C PRO A 7 -16.01 17.49 -11.06
N SER A 8 -15.10 16.66 -10.52
CA SER A 8 -13.70 16.69 -10.93
C SER A 8 -13.59 16.32 -12.42
N ASN A 9 -12.93 17.17 -13.21
CA ASN A 9 -12.61 16.89 -14.61
C ASN A 9 -11.40 15.97 -14.76
N ARG A 10 -10.90 15.41 -13.67
CA ARG A 10 -9.73 14.54 -13.67
C ARG A 10 -10.07 13.21 -14.35
N LYS A 11 -9.30 12.88 -15.40
CA LYS A 11 -9.43 11.62 -16.15
C LYS A 11 -8.49 10.52 -15.65
N TYR A 12 -7.47 10.88 -14.91
CA TYR A 12 -6.42 9.96 -14.43
C TYR A 12 -6.30 10.02 -12.92
N PRO A 13 -6.00 8.89 -12.26
CA PRO A 13 -5.72 8.92 -10.84
C PRO A 13 -4.52 9.80 -10.50
N TYR A 14 -4.57 10.43 -9.35
CA TYR A 14 -3.46 11.20 -8.81
C TYR A 14 -2.96 10.54 -7.53
N VAL A 15 -1.79 9.93 -7.62
CA VAL A 15 -1.14 9.23 -6.51
C VAL A 15 -0.02 10.11 -5.96
N ASP A 16 -0.14 10.49 -4.69
CA ASP A 16 0.84 11.33 -4.00
C ASP A 16 0.97 10.82 -2.55
N PHE A 17 2.04 10.08 -2.30
CA PHE A 17 2.34 9.56 -0.97
C PHE A 17 3.25 10.54 -0.23
N LYS A 18 2.87 10.90 0.99
CA LYS A 18 3.62 11.81 1.85
C LYS A 18 3.96 11.13 3.17
N PRO A 19 5.25 11.04 3.53
CA PRO A 19 5.61 10.50 4.84
C PRO A 19 5.21 11.47 5.95
N ASN A 20 4.73 10.93 7.07
CA ASN A 20 4.35 11.74 8.23
C ASN A 20 5.55 12.33 8.97
N ARG A 21 6.72 11.71 8.82
CA ARG A 21 7.98 12.16 9.40
C ARG A 21 9.15 11.52 8.65
N GLU A 22 10.32 12.09 8.79
CA GLU A 22 11.54 11.48 8.27
C GLU A 22 11.86 10.19 9.02
N VAL A 23 12.42 9.21 8.31
CA VAL A 23 12.93 7.99 8.90
C VAL A 23 14.25 8.25 9.60
N GLY A 24 14.50 7.53 10.70
CA GLY A 24 15.82 7.49 11.33
C GLY A 24 16.80 6.62 10.53
N ASN A 25 17.93 6.29 11.14
CA ASN A 25 18.97 5.47 10.48
C ASN A 25 18.62 3.97 10.47
N GLU A 26 17.88 3.50 11.45
CA GLU A 26 17.43 2.12 11.54
C GLU A 26 15.99 2.00 11.09
N ILE A 27 15.75 1.29 9.97
CA ILE A 27 14.42 1.17 9.38
C ILE A 27 13.86 -0.21 9.63
N LEU A 28 14.49 -1.25 9.11
CA LEU A 28 14.09 -2.62 9.29
C LEU A 28 15.32 -3.52 9.31
N GLN A 29 15.35 -4.45 10.25
CA GLN A 29 16.34 -5.51 10.30
C GLN A 29 15.61 -6.84 10.32
N VAL A 30 15.98 -7.74 9.41
CA VAL A 30 15.45 -9.09 9.30
C VAL A 30 16.61 -10.07 9.44
N GLU A 31 16.48 -11.03 10.36
CA GLU A 31 17.53 -12.00 10.65
C GLU A 31 17.00 -13.42 10.69
N GLY A 32 17.47 -14.25 9.77
CA GLY A 32 17.25 -15.68 9.79
C GLY A 32 15.79 -16.11 9.67
N LEU A 33 14.92 -15.34 8.99
CA LEU A 33 13.52 -15.69 8.86
C LEU A 33 13.33 -16.97 8.05
N SER A 34 12.58 -17.90 8.64
CA SER A 34 12.18 -19.13 7.97
C SER A 34 10.69 -19.37 8.18
N LYS A 35 10.03 -19.87 7.15
CA LYS A 35 8.59 -20.20 7.20
C LYS A 35 8.25 -21.32 6.25
N THR A 36 7.55 -22.33 6.79
CA THR A 36 7.00 -23.45 6.04
C THR A 36 5.47 -23.41 6.19
N LEU A 37 4.76 -23.50 5.08
CA LEU A 37 3.30 -23.61 5.03
C LEU A 37 2.91 -24.86 4.26
N ASP A 38 2.03 -25.68 4.83
CA ASP A 38 1.51 -26.89 4.18
C ASP A 38 2.61 -27.82 3.62
N GLY A 39 3.70 -27.95 4.38
CA GLY A 39 4.84 -28.78 3.98
C GLY A 39 5.80 -28.15 2.97
N VAL A 40 5.53 -26.94 2.53
CA VAL A 40 6.38 -26.22 1.56
C VAL A 40 7.16 -25.13 2.29
N THR A 41 8.50 -25.18 2.18
CA THR A 41 9.37 -24.13 2.72
C THR A 41 9.33 -22.91 1.80
N LEU A 42 8.75 -21.82 2.29
CA LEU A 42 8.60 -20.57 1.53
C LEU A 42 9.77 -19.62 1.77
N LEU A 43 10.24 -19.54 3.02
CA LEU A 43 11.39 -18.72 3.41
C LEU A 43 12.38 -19.59 4.15
N LYS A 44 13.67 -19.47 3.79
CA LYS A 44 14.74 -20.22 4.39
C LYS A 44 15.90 -19.29 4.76
N ASP A 45 16.08 -19.04 6.05
CA ASP A 45 17.17 -18.24 6.61
C ASP A 45 17.34 -16.88 5.91
N VAL A 46 16.25 -16.15 5.77
CA VAL A 46 16.23 -14.85 5.07
C VAL A 46 16.73 -13.76 6.01
N SER A 47 17.78 -13.04 5.58
CA SER A 47 18.35 -11.93 6.33
C SER A 47 18.61 -10.75 5.42
N PHE A 48 18.19 -9.56 5.84
CA PHE A 48 18.52 -8.32 5.15
C PHE A 48 18.29 -7.11 6.06
N ARG A 49 18.83 -5.97 5.68
CA ARG A 49 18.58 -4.68 6.32
C ARG A 49 18.05 -3.70 5.32
N VAL A 50 17.13 -2.87 5.77
CA VAL A 50 16.60 -1.74 5.01
C VAL A 50 17.23 -0.47 5.54
N ASN A 51 17.83 0.31 4.64
CA ASN A 51 18.52 1.55 4.96
C ASN A 51 17.68 2.75 4.52
N LYS A 52 18.03 3.93 5.04
CA LYS A 52 17.45 5.18 4.60
C LYS A 52 17.59 5.33 3.08
N ASP A 53 16.55 5.87 2.44
CA ASP A 53 16.44 6.08 0.99
C ASP A 53 16.33 4.79 0.15
N ASP A 54 16.23 3.61 0.76
CA ASP A 54 16.04 2.37 0.02
C ASP A 54 14.66 2.33 -0.65
N LYS A 55 14.69 1.96 -1.93
CA LYS A 55 13.52 1.57 -2.72
C LYS A 55 13.79 0.18 -3.25
N ILE A 56 13.33 -0.82 -2.52
CA ILE A 56 13.71 -2.21 -2.71
C ILE A 56 12.62 -2.96 -3.45
N ALA A 57 12.98 -3.56 -4.59
CA ALA A 57 12.16 -4.55 -5.24
C ALA A 57 12.52 -5.95 -4.69
N ILE A 58 11.52 -6.66 -4.20
CA ILE A 58 11.65 -8.05 -3.79
C ILE A 58 11.16 -8.90 -4.96
N ILE A 59 12.04 -9.67 -5.53
CA ILE A 59 11.77 -10.52 -6.69
C ILE A 59 12.01 -11.99 -6.34
N GLY A 60 11.37 -12.89 -7.07
CA GLY A 60 11.50 -14.32 -6.88
C GLY A 60 10.47 -15.08 -7.70
N ASP A 61 10.66 -16.37 -7.86
CA ASP A 61 9.78 -17.22 -8.66
C ASP A 61 8.48 -17.60 -7.92
N ASN A 62 8.44 -17.42 -6.61
CA ASN A 62 7.30 -17.80 -5.79
C ASN A 62 6.65 -16.57 -5.14
N ASP A 63 5.54 -16.12 -5.71
CA ASP A 63 4.77 -15.00 -5.18
C ASP A 63 4.27 -15.24 -3.75
N LEU A 64 3.91 -16.48 -3.42
CA LEU A 64 3.46 -16.81 -2.07
C LEU A 64 4.57 -16.60 -1.04
N ALA A 65 5.82 -16.88 -1.39
CA ALA A 65 6.96 -16.63 -0.51
C ALA A 65 7.13 -15.13 -0.23
N ILE A 66 7.01 -14.30 -1.26
CA ILE A 66 7.10 -12.84 -1.13
C ILE A 66 5.95 -12.31 -0.27
N THR A 67 4.72 -12.73 -0.54
CA THR A 67 3.55 -12.35 0.26
C THR A 67 3.71 -12.78 1.72
N THR A 68 4.26 -13.97 1.96
CA THR A 68 4.53 -14.50 3.29
C THR A 68 5.53 -13.61 4.05
N LEU A 69 6.60 -13.19 3.38
CA LEU A 69 7.55 -12.26 3.97
C LEU A 69 6.89 -10.94 4.39
N PHE A 70 6.10 -10.34 3.50
CA PHE A 70 5.36 -9.12 3.82
C PHE A 70 4.42 -9.32 5.02
N LYS A 71 3.67 -10.40 5.06
CA LYS A 71 2.76 -10.69 6.17
C LYS A 71 3.49 -10.86 7.50
N ILE A 72 4.65 -11.50 7.50
CA ILE A 72 5.46 -11.67 8.71
C ILE A 72 5.93 -10.31 9.23
N ILE A 73 6.55 -9.50 8.39
CA ILE A 73 7.07 -8.20 8.83
C ILE A 73 5.96 -7.17 9.10
N ASN A 74 4.75 -7.40 8.60
CA ASN A 74 3.57 -6.62 8.95
C ASN A 74 2.85 -7.12 10.22
N GLY A 75 3.36 -8.16 10.85
CA GLY A 75 2.81 -8.69 12.10
C GLY A 75 1.55 -9.54 11.94
N GLU A 76 1.19 -9.93 10.72
CA GLU A 76 0.00 -10.75 10.43
C GLU A 76 0.26 -12.26 10.51
N MET A 77 1.51 -12.66 10.50
CA MET A 77 1.92 -14.07 10.51
C MET A 77 3.20 -14.22 11.34
N GLU A 78 3.30 -15.30 12.10
CA GLU A 78 4.53 -15.63 12.82
C GLU A 78 5.50 -16.41 11.95
N ALA A 79 6.79 -16.12 12.06
CA ALA A 79 7.84 -16.92 11.45
C ALA A 79 8.08 -18.20 12.26
N ASP A 80 8.56 -19.27 11.60
CA ASP A 80 8.95 -20.50 12.28
C ASP A 80 10.32 -20.34 12.98
N ALA A 81 11.18 -19.49 12.42
CA ALA A 81 12.48 -19.16 13.00
C ALA A 81 12.89 -17.77 12.57
N GLY A 82 13.84 -17.18 13.29
CA GLY A 82 14.34 -15.86 13.01
C GLY A 82 13.50 -14.75 13.63
N GLU A 83 13.91 -13.53 13.38
CA GLU A 83 13.26 -12.34 13.95
C GLU A 83 13.35 -11.14 13.00
N TYR A 84 12.51 -10.15 13.24
CA TYR A 84 12.58 -8.85 12.57
C TYR A 84 12.36 -7.73 13.57
N LYS A 85 12.89 -6.56 13.23
CA LYS A 85 12.72 -5.38 14.07
C LYS A 85 12.56 -4.13 13.21
N TRP A 86 11.48 -3.41 13.43
CA TRP A 86 11.27 -2.08 12.88
C TRP A 86 11.95 -1.03 13.76
N GLY A 87 12.50 0.01 13.13
CA GLY A 87 13.00 1.18 13.85
C GLY A 87 11.89 1.92 14.58
N ILE A 88 12.23 2.60 15.67
CA ILE A 88 11.25 3.29 16.54
C ILE A 88 10.55 4.48 15.86
N THR A 89 11.16 5.06 14.82
CA THR A 89 10.58 6.18 14.06
C THR A 89 9.69 5.73 12.91
N ILE A 90 9.55 4.42 12.69
CA ILE A 90 8.95 3.86 11.50
C ILE A 90 7.47 3.60 11.70
N THR A 91 6.68 4.09 10.74
CA THR A 91 5.26 3.82 10.60
C THR A 91 5.05 3.15 9.24
N PRO A 92 5.04 1.81 9.16
CA PRO A 92 4.85 1.12 7.89
C PRO A 92 3.38 1.07 7.50
N SER A 93 3.12 1.02 6.20
CA SER A 93 1.80 0.74 5.64
C SER A 93 1.92 -0.37 4.61
N TYR A 94 0.99 -1.30 4.65
CA TYR A 94 1.02 -2.49 3.81
C TYR A 94 -0.15 -2.49 2.81
N PHE A 95 0.19 -2.64 1.54
CA PHE A 95 -0.75 -2.86 0.44
C PHE A 95 -0.69 -4.35 0.06
N PRO A 96 -1.66 -5.17 0.50
CA PRO A 96 -1.64 -6.61 0.26
C PRO A 96 -1.99 -6.96 -1.18
N GLN A 97 -1.50 -8.09 -1.66
CA GLN A 97 -1.88 -8.62 -2.97
C GLN A 97 -3.36 -8.98 -3.00
N ASP A 98 -3.84 -9.67 -1.98
CA ASP A 98 -5.26 -9.99 -1.80
C ASP A 98 -5.88 -9.00 -0.81
N ASN A 99 -6.78 -8.16 -1.31
CA ASN A 99 -7.48 -7.14 -0.53
C ASN A 99 -8.91 -7.55 -0.13
N SER A 100 -9.31 -8.78 -0.37
CA SER A 100 -10.68 -9.27 -0.17
C SER A 100 -11.23 -8.94 1.22
N GLN A 101 -10.43 -9.11 2.26
CA GLN A 101 -10.83 -8.88 3.65
C GLN A 101 -11.26 -7.43 3.94
N PHE A 102 -10.82 -6.47 3.11
CA PHE A 102 -11.18 -5.05 3.28
C PHE A 102 -12.56 -4.72 2.71
N PHE A 103 -13.09 -5.57 1.84
CA PHE A 103 -14.31 -5.27 1.07
C PHE A 103 -15.42 -6.30 1.27
N GLU A 104 -15.09 -7.54 1.56
CA GLU A 104 -16.10 -8.60 1.79
C GLU A 104 -16.96 -8.28 3.01
N LYS A 105 -18.27 -8.51 2.88
CA LYS A 105 -19.28 -8.28 3.92
C LYS A 105 -19.31 -6.84 4.44
N ASN A 106 -18.80 -5.90 3.66
CA ASN A 106 -18.72 -4.50 4.03
C ASN A 106 -19.72 -3.68 3.20
N ASP A 107 -20.84 -3.32 3.80
CA ASP A 107 -21.91 -2.54 3.16
C ASP A 107 -21.78 -1.03 3.36
N LEU A 108 -20.64 -0.58 3.89
CA LEU A 108 -20.36 0.84 4.07
C LEU A 108 -20.20 1.54 2.71
N THR A 109 -20.58 2.81 2.65
CA THR A 109 -20.20 3.67 1.53
C THR A 109 -18.68 3.85 1.50
N LEU A 110 -18.11 4.26 0.37
CA LEU A 110 -16.64 4.46 0.29
C LEU A 110 -16.16 5.55 1.26
N VAL A 111 -16.95 6.59 1.48
CA VAL A 111 -16.62 7.61 2.49
C VAL A 111 -16.54 7.00 3.89
N GLU A 112 -17.54 6.21 4.28
CA GLU A 112 -17.56 5.54 5.58
C GLU A 112 -16.45 4.49 5.71
N TRP A 113 -16.18 3.76 4.62
CA TRP A 113 -15.11 2.77 4.55
C TRP A 113 -13.75 3.43 4.77
N LEU A 114 -13.48 4.53 4.08
CA LEU A 114 -12.21 5.25 4.23
C LEU A 114 -12.05 5.88 5.61
N ARG A 115 -13.17 6.35 6.20
CA ARG A 115 -13.15 6.97 7.55
C ARG A 115 -12.59 6.06 8.63
N GLN A 116 -12.75 4.74 8.50
CA GLN A 116 -12.19 3.77 9.46
C GLN A 116 -10.67 3.92 9.62
N TYR A 117 -10.00 4.39 8.59
CA TYR A 117 -8.54 4.48 8.52
C TYR A 117 -8.00 5.89 8.73
N SER A 118 -8.88 6.86 8.90
CA SER A 118 -8.48 8.26 9.10
C SER A 118 -8.08 8.53 10.54
N GLY A 119 -7.37 9.67 10.75
CA GLY A 119 -7.05 10.16 12.08
C GLY A 119 -8.29 10.57 12.87
N GLN A 120 -8.08 10.99 14.10
CA GLN A 120 -9.18 11.24 15.06
C GLN A 120 -9.63 12.69 15.15
N THR A 121 -8.96 13.61 14.44
CA THR A 121 -9.38 15.01 14.42
C THR A 121 -10.71 15.19 13.68
N LEU A 122 -11.45 16.24 14.01
CA LEU A 122 -12.69 16.56 13.31
C LEU A 122 -12.48 16.77 11.81
N GLU A 123 -11.39 17.39 11.43
CA GLU A 123 -11.03 17.59 10.02
C GLU A 123 -10.78 16.26 9.32
N GLU A 124 -9.96 15.39 9.91
CA GLU A 124 -9.61 14.07 9.34
C GLU A 124 -10.82 13.13 9.24
N GLN A 125 -11.83 13.32 10.07
CA GLN A 125 -13.08 12.55 10.05
C GLN A 125 -14.14 13.15 9.12
N SER A 126 -13.90 14.35 8.60
CA SER A 126 -14.90 15.05 7.80
C SER A 126 -15.10 14.39 6.43
N GLU A 127 -16.32 14.43 5.94
CA GLU A 127 -16.66 13.92 4.60
C GLU A 127 -15.88 14.63 3.50
N SER A 128 -15.71 15.94 3.61
CA SER A 128 -14.96 16.74 2.65
C SER A 128 -13.50 16.30 2.54
N TYR A 129 -12.84 16.07 3.65
CA TYR A 129 -11.47 15.59 3.71
C TYR A 129 -11.33 14.22 3.06
N LEU A 130 -12.21 13.29 3.41
CA LEU A 130 -12.22 11.92 2.88
C LEU A 130 -12.54 11.87 1.38
N ARG A 131 -13.50 12.71 0.93
CA ARG A 131 -13.83 12.84 -0.49
C ARG A 131 -12.64 13.36 -1.31
N GLY A 132 -11.77 14.16 -0.71
CA GLY A 132 -10.54 14.64 -1.35
C GLY A 132 -9.63 13.48 -1.76
N PHE A 133 -9.43 12.52 -0.89
CA PHE A 133 -8.63 11.31 -1.19
C PHE A 133 -9.31 10.40 -2.19
N LEU A 134 -10.60 10.18 -2.05
CA LEU A 134 -11.38 9.36 -2.99
C LEU A 134 -11.41 9.99 -4.38
N GLY A 135 -11.56 11.30 -4.46
CA GLY A 135 -11.57 12.04 -5.73
C GLY A 135 -10.26 11.91 -6.50
N ARG A 136 -9.11 11.87 -5.82
CA ARG A 136 -7.81 11.60 -6.44
C ARG A 136 -7.78 10.25 -7.16
N MET A 137 -8.55 9.29 -6.65
CA MET A 137 -8.64 7.94 -7.22
C MET A 137 -9.90 7.75 -8.07
N LEU A 138 -10.47 8.84 -8.58
CA LEU A 138 -11.60 8.89 -9.51
C LEU A 138 -12.97 8.54 -8.89
N PHE A 139 -13.08 8.56 -7.58
CA PHE A 139 -14.36 8.43 -6.89
C PHE A 139 -14.88 9.80 -6.47
N SER A 140 -15.49 10.50 -7.41
CA SER A 140 -16.09 11.83 -7.15
C SER A 140 -17.60 11.77 -7.24
N GLY A 141 -18.28 12.73 -6.58
CA GLY A 141 -19.74 12.80 -6.58
C GLY A 141 -20.38 11.54 -6.00
N GLU A 142 -21.33 10.97 -6.71
CA GLU A 142 -22.04 9.76 -6.29
C GLU A 142 -21.15 8.51 -6.24
N GLU A 143 -20.03 8.49 -6.96
CA GLU A 143 -19.07 7.38 -6.92
C GLU A 143 -18.52 7.14 -5.50
N ALA A 144 -18.35 8.20 -4.71
CA ALA A 144 -17.90 8.10 -3.32
C ALA A 144 -18.96 7.49 -2.38
N LEU A 145 -20.19 7.36 -2.82
CA LEU A 145 -21.30 6.75 -2.08
C LEU A 145 -21.59 5.31 -2.50
N LYS A 146 -20.82 4.74 -3.41
CA LYS A 146 -20.91 3.32 -3.73
C LYS A 146 -20.61 2.47 -2.48
N LYS A 147 -21.26 1.31 -2.42
CA LYS A 147 -20.97 0.34 -1.36
C LYS A 147 -19.64 -0.37 -1.61
N ALA A 148 -18.87 -0.56 -0.55
CA ALA A 148 -17.55 -1.20 -0.65
C ALA A 148 -17.62 -2.63 -1.20
N ASN A 149 -18.72 -3.33 -0.99
CA ASN A 149 -18.88 -4.75 -1.40
C ASN A 149 -19.28 -4.94 -2.87
N VAL A 150 -19.50 -3.87 -3.66
CA VAL A 150 -19.93 -3.98 -5.07
C VAL A 150 -18.87 -3.51 -6.06
N LEU A 151 -17.64 -3.28 -5.60
CA LEU A 151 -16.57 -2.73 -6.41
C LEU A 151 -15.94 -3.76 -7.36
N SER A 152 -15.48 -3.31 -8.53
CA SER A 152 -14.62 -4.08 -9.41
C SER A 152 -13.21 -4.26 -8.82
N GLY A 153 -12.41 -5.15 -9.40
CA GLY A 153 -11.02 -5.36 -8.97
C GLY A 153 -10.18 -4.08 -9.02
N GLY A 154 -10.28 -3.33 -10.11
CA GLY A 154 -9.56 -2.05 -10.25
C GLY A 154 -10.04 -0.98 -9.29
N GLU A 155 -11.35 -0.90 -9.05
CA GLU A 155 -11.93 0.02 -8.07
C GLU A 155 -11.44 -0.30 -6.64
N LYS A 156 -11.38 -1.59 -6.27
CA LYS A 156 -10.83 -2.01 -4.97
C LYS A 156 -9.38 -1.57 -4.80
N VAL A 157 -8.55 -1.75 -5.81
CA VAL A 157 -7.14 -1.32 -5.79
C VAL A 157 -7.04 0.20 -5.62
N ARG A 158 -7.87 0.97 -6.34
CA ARG A 158 -7.89 2.43 -6.20
C ARG A 158 -8.32 2.87 -4.79
N CYS A 159 -9.27 2.15 -4.17
CA CYS A 159 -9.64 2.40 -2.77
C CYS A 159 -8.48 2.10 -1.80
N MET A 160 -7.75 1.02 -2.02
CA MET A 160 -6.57 0.67 -1.21
C MET A 160 -5.47 1.72 -1.34
N LEU A 161 -5.30 2.31 -2.50
CA LEU A 161 -4.36 3.43 -2.72
C LEU A 161 -4.82 4.70 -1.99
N SER A 162 -6.12 5.01 -2.00
CA SER A 162 -6.67 6.11 -1.20
C SER A 162 -6.37 5.94 0.28
N ARG A 163 -6.58 4.74 0.79
CA ARG A 163 -6.26 4.38 2.18
C ARG A 163 -4.78 4.57 2.49
N MET A 164 -3.92 4.15 1.59
CA MET A 164 -2.47 4.27 1.77
C MET A 164 -2.02 5.74 1.75
N MET A 165 -2.57 6.56 0.87
CA MET A 165 -2.28 8.00 0.85
C MET A 165 -2.75 8.68 2.15
N LEU A 166 -3.91 8.29 2.66
CA LEU A 166 -4.49 8.84 3.88
C LEU A 166 -3.60 8.61 5.11
N LYS A 167 -2.93 7.48 5.18
CA LYS A 167 -2.14 7.07 6.35
C LYS A 167 -0.82 7.81 6.52
N ASN A 168 -0.29 8.40 5.47
CA ASN A 168 0.99 9.14 5.53
C ASN A 168 2.15 8.34 6.14
N ALA A 169 2.25 7.06 5.83
CA ALA A 169 3.32 6.20 6.32
C ALA A 169 4.69 6.63 5.79
N ASN A 170 5.74 6.40 6.55
CA ASN A 170 7.11 6.69 6.12
C ASN A 170 7.85 5.46 5.56
N VAL A 171 7.22 4.30 5.59
CA VAL A 171 7.63 3.11 4.82
C VAL A 171 6.40 2.54 4.14
N LEU A 172 6.49 2.35 2.82
CA LEU A 172 5.45 1.73 2.02
C LEU A 172 5.86 0.30 1.66
N MET A 173 4.99 -0.65 1.93
CA MET A 173 5.14 -2.04 1.52
C MET A 173 4.01 -2.38 0.54
N LEU A 174 4.35 -2.72 -0.70
CA LEU A 174 3.36 -2.95 -1.74
C LEU A 174 3.59 -4.31 -2.41
N ASP A 175 2.60 -5.18 -2.30
CA ASP A 175 2.62 -6.50 -2.90
C ASP A 175 1.77 -6.50 -4.18
N GLN A 176 2.42 -6.48 -5.35
CA GLN A 176 1.78 -6.43 -6.67
C GLN A 176 0.77 -5.26 -6.81
N PRO A 177 1.21 -4.01 -6.60
CA PRO A 177 0.27 -2.87 -6.49
C PRO A 177 -0.41 -2.47 -7.79
N THR A 178 0.03 -3.00 -8.93
CA THR A 178 -0.52 -2.64 -10.25
C THR A 178 -1.44 -3.71 -10.84
N ASN A 179 -1.65 -4.82 -10.15
CA ASN A 179 -2.62 -5.82 -10.57
C ASN A 179 -4.01 -5.21 -10.65
N HIS A 180 -4.77 -5.57 -11.69
CA HIS A 180 -6.13 -5.10 -11.96
C HIS A 180 -6.26 -3.63 -12.32
N LEU A 181 -5.15 -2.91 -12.52
CA LEU A 181 -5.17 -1.51 -12.95
C LEU A 181 -5.03 -1.37 -14.47
N ASP A 182 -5.67 -0.35 -15.02
CA ASP A 182 -5.45 0.08 -16.39
C ASP A 182 -4.09 0.81 -16.53
N LEU A 183 -3.69 1.06 -17.77
CA LEU A 183 -2.38 1.65 -18.05
C LEU A 183 -2.18 3.03 -17.42
N GLU A 184 -3.21 3.88 -17.45
CA GLU A 184 -3.16 5.21 -16.86
C GLU A 184 -3.00 5.15 -15.35
N SER A 185 -3.68 4.22 -14.69
CA SER A 185 -3.57 4.01 -13.24
C SER A 185 -2.21 3.44 -12.86
N ILE A 186 -1.66 2.53 -13.64
CA ILE A 186 -0.29 2.01 -13.45
C ILE A 186 0.72 3.15 -13.53
N THR A 187 0.59 4.01 -14.52
CA THR A 187 1.46 5.19 -14.69
C THR A 187 1.36 6.11 -13.49
N ALA A 188 0.16 6.36 -12.98
CA ALA A 188 -0.06 7.21 -11.82
C ALA A 188 0.61 6.63 -10.56
N VAL A 189 0.50 5.32 -10.33
CA VAL A 189 1.16 4.63 -9.21
C VAL A 189 2.67 4.70 -9.37
N ASN A 190 3.19 4.43 -10.55
CA ASN A 190 4.62 4.50 -10.85
C ASN A 190 5.18 5.89 -10.53
N ASN A 191 4.52 6.95 -10.98
CA ASN A 191 4.94 8.32 -10.71
C ASN A 191 4.85 8.68 -9.22
N GLY A 192 3.78 8.26 -8.56
CA GLY A 192 3.62 8.49 -7.12
C GLY A 192 4.70 7.82 -6.28
N LEU A 193 5.08 6.60 -6.62
CA LEU A 193 6.16 5.88 -5.93
C LEU A 193 7.54 6.45 -6.27
N LYS A 194 7.75 6.84 -7.51
CA LYS A 194 9.00 7.48 -7.95
C LYS A 194 9.25 8.80 -7.21
N ASP A 195 8.20 9.57 -7.00
CA ASP A 195 8.28 10.88 -6.33
C ASP A 195 8.28 10.77 -4.79
N TYR A 196 7.94 9.62 -4.24
CA TYR A 196 7.94 9.40 -2.80
C TYR A 196 9.34 9.51 -2.21
N LYS A 197 9.49 10.34 -1.17
CA LYS A 197 10.80 10.72 -0.61
C LYS A 197 11.25 9.85 0.57
N SER A 198 10.67 8.67 0.75
CA SER A 198 11.01 7.77 1.84
C SER A 198 11.17 6.33 1.33
N VAL A 199 11.09 5.36 2.20
CA VAL A 199 11.44 3.97 1.94
C VAL A 199 10.29 3.20 1.34
N ILE A 200 10.59 2.40 0.32
CA ILE A 200 9.63 1.50 -0.34
C ILE A 200 10.18 0.08 -0.36
N LEU A 201 9.33 -0.88 0.00
CA LEU A 201 9.53 -2.31 -0.27
C LEU A 201 8.37 -2.75 -1.16
N PHE A 202 8.66 -3.32 -2.31
CA PHE A 202 7.59 -3.72 -3.22
C PHE A 202 7.93 -4.96 -4.03
N SER A 203 6.92 -5.59 -4.56
CA SER A 203 7.06 -6.67 -5.54
C SER A 203 6.20 -6.36 -6.77
N SER A 204 6.71 -6.71 -7.93
CA SER A 204 6.00 -6.57 -9.20
C SER A 204 6.59 -7.50 -10.25
N HIS A 205 5.74 -8.01 -11.15
CA HIS A 205 6.17 -8.75 -12.34
C HIS A 205 6.47 -7.85 -13.53
N ASP A 206 6.15 -6.55 -13.41
CA ASP A 206 6.42 -5.57 -14.46
C ASP A 206 7.87 -5.08 -14.34
N HIS A 207 8.72 -5.50 -15.27
CA HIS A 207 10.14 -5.13 -15.28
C HIS A 207 10.36 -3.62 -15.41
N GLN A 208 9.54 -2.94 -16.19
CA GLN A 208 9.66 -1.49 -16.36
C GLN A 208 9.31 -0.76 -15.04
N PHE A 209 8.28 -1.23 -14.36
CA PHE A 209 7.90 -0.70 -13.07
C PHE A 209 9.03 -0.88 -12.04
N VAL A 210 9.62 -2.07 -11.97
CA VAL A 210 10.76 -2.36 -11.11
C VAL A 210 11.94 -1.44 -11.43
N GLN A 211 12.34 -1.35 -12.70
CA GLN A 211 13.48 -0.52 -13.12
C GLN A 211 13.29 0.96 -12.84
N THR A 212 12.08 1.46 -12.94
CA THR A 212 11.78 2.88 -12.74
C THR A 212 11.86 3.28 -11.26
N ILE A 213 11.47 2.38 -10.35
CA ILE A 213 11.31 2.69 -8.92
C ILE A 213 12.49 2.20 -8.09
N ALA A 214 12.96 0.96 -8.32
CA ALA A 214 13.93 0.32 -7.44
C ALA A 214 15.34 0.88 -7.59
N ASN A 215 16.00 1.10 -6.45
CA ASN A 215 17.43 1.34 -6.39
C ASN A 215 18.20 0.16 -5.77
N ARG A 216 17.47 -0.87 -5.34
CA ARG A 216 18.05 -2.09 -4.77
C ARG A 216 17.09 -3.26 -5.03
N ILE A 217 17.66 -4.44 -5.25
CA ILE A 217 16.90 -5.68 -5.49
C ILE A 217 17.30 -6.73 -4.46
N ILE A 218 16.28 -7.40 -3.91
CA ILE A 218 16.44 -8.60 -3.09
C ILE A 218 15.75 -9.74 -3.83
N ASP A 219 16.52 -10.79 -4.12
CA ASP A 219 16.04 -11.99 -4.80
C ASP A 219 15.85 -13.13 -3.78
#